data_5267b23ceb098c366972e0626ea2d26c
#
_entry.id   5267b23ceb098c366972e0626ea2d26c
#
_cell.length_a   1.000
_cell.length_b   1.000
_cell.length_c   1.000
_cell.angle_alpha   90.00
_cell.angle_beta   90.00
_cell.angle_gamma   90.00
#
_symmetry.space_group_name_H-M   'P 1'
#
loop_
_entity.id
_entity.type
_entity.pdbx_description
1 polymer ?
#
loop_
_entity_poly.entity_id
_entity_poly.type
_entity_poly.pdbx_seq_one_letter_code
_entity_poly.pdbx_strand_id
1 'polypeptide(L)'
;PFFEDCLPPIGTLRETVQGMQRANIIVVTKCPINMGNKEKELITLKLKLKSNQDLFFASVSYNEILGGKEKINISELENRKVLLLTGIADTNSIVEYLKLKKIDFDHLSFGDHHVYNQSDFLKISSKFENYTVITTEKDYYKISLFPLKNEIYFLKIKTKFLESERKFIKRIEQAIAN
;
A
#
# COMPACT_ATOMS: atom_id res chain seq x y z
N PRO A 1 -3.53 14.37 5.60
CA PRO A 1 -4.88 13.87 5.98
C PRO A 1 -5.96 14.76 5.35
N PHE A 2 -7.12 14.21 5.01
CA PHE A 2 -8.17 14.94 4.30
C PHE A 2 -8.73 16.15 5.07
N PHE A 3 -8.62 16.19 6.37
CA PHE A 3 -9.03 17.31 7.22
C PHE A 3 -7.98 18.46 7.27
N GLU A 4 -6.86 18.30 6.61
CA GLU A 4 -5.77 19.29 6.44
C GLU A 4 -5.58 19.69 4.99
N ASP A 5 -6.43 19.20 4.09
CA ASP A 5 -6.36 19.41 2.65
C ASP A 5 -7.67 20.06 2.15
N CYS A 6 -7.70 20.53 0.93
CA CYS A 6 -8.83 21.19 0.29
C CYS A 6 -9.08 20.66 -1.11
N LEU A 7 -10.18 21.12 -1.72
CA LEU A 7 -10.52 20.75 -3.09
C LEU A 7 -9.57 21.38 -4.12
N PRO A 8 -9.42 20.77 -5.31
CA PRO A 8 -8.71 21.39 -6.42
C PRO A 8 -9.29 22.79 -6.74
N PRO A 9 -8.46 23.73 -7.21
CA PRO A 9 -7.07 23.57 -7.61
C PRO A 9 -6.05 23.74 -6.49
N ILE A 10 -6.47 24.08 -5.26
CA ILE A 10 -5.57 24.42 -4.14
C ILE A 10 -5.09 23.15 -3.42
N GLY A 11 -5.90 22.10 -3.37
CA GLY A 11 -5.62 20.84 -2.71
C GLY A 11 -5.94 19.62 -3.57
N THR A 12 -5.90 18.43 -2.96
CA THR A 12 -6.06 17.13 -3.62
C THR A 12 -7.32 16.36 -3.23
N LEU A 13 -8.19 16.94 -2.42
CA LEU A 13 -9.45 16.30 -2.01
C LEU A 13 -10.38 16.10 -3.20
N ARG A 14 -10.92 14.90 -3.33
CA ARG A 14 -11.95 14.59 -4.33
C ARG A 14 -13.34 15.05 -3.91
N GLU A 15 -13.60 15.17 -2.59
CA GLU A 15 -14.83 15.66 -1.99
C GLU A 15 -14.54 16.59 -0.82
N THR A 16 -15.49 17.44 -0.46
CA THR A 16 -15.38 18.30 0.72
C THR A 16 -15.38 17.49 2.00
N VAL A 17 -14.72 18.03 3.04
CA VAL A 17 -14.76 17.44 4.41
C VAL A 17 -16.20 17.23 4.90
N GLN A 18 -17.14 18.07 4.45
CA GLN A 18 -18.58 17.95 4.77
C GLN A 18 -19.20 16.66 4.22
N GLY A 19 -18.65 16.06 3.14
CA GLY A 19 -19.11 14.78 2.60
C GLY A 19 -19.06 13.65 3.64
N MET A 20 -18.10 13.70 4.56
CA MET A 20 -17.98 12.76 5.68
C MET A 20 -19.24 12.75 6.58
N GLN A 21 -19.98 13.85 6.65
CA GLN A 21 -21.16 13.95 7.51
C GLN A 21 -22.32 13.04 7.12
N ARG A 22 -22.30 12.52 5.89
CA ARG A 22 -23.29 11.55 5.36
C ARG A 22 -22.93 10.11 5.69
N ALA A 23 -21.68 9.85 6.04
CA ALA A 23 -21.20 8.50 6.30
C ALA A 23 -21.60 8.03 7.70
N ASN A 24 -21.96 6.76 7.82
CA ASN A 24 -22.18 6.09 9.12
C ASN A 24 -20.90 5.39 9.61
N ILE A 25 -20.02 5.04 8.66
CA ILE A 25 -18.74 4.37 8.93
C ILE A 25 -17.63 5.18 8.29
N ILE A 26 -16.61 5.49 9.06
CA ILE A 26 -15.42 6.22 8.63
C ILE A 26 -14.21 5.34 8.86
N VAL A 27 -13.38 5.18 7.83
CA VAL A 27 -12.14 4.40 7.91
C VAL A 27 -10.97 5.31 7.57
N VAL A 28 -10.09 5.54 8.55
CA VAL A 28 -8.80 6.20 8.32
C VAL A 28 -7.82 5.14 7.83
N THR A 29 -7.41 5.24 6.59
CA THR A 29 -6.52 4.27 5.92
C THR A 29 -5.06 4.71 5.94
N LYS A 30 -4.14 3.78 5.60
CA LYS A 30 -2.69 4.03 5.56
C LYS A 30 -2.11 4.50 6.90
N CYS A 31 -2.73 4.11 8.01
CA CYS A 31 -2.19 4.39 9.32
C CYS A 31 -0.87 3.63 9.53
N PRO A 32 0.10 4.20 10.27
CA PRO A 32 1.25 3.44 10.74
C PRO A 32 0.79 2.20 11.52
N ILE A 33 1.43 1.05 11.32
CA ILE A 33 1.04 -0.20 12.00
C ILE A 33 1.16 -0.12 13.52
N ASN A 34 2.04 0.76 13.99
CA ASN A 34 2.31 1.02 15.40
C ASN A 34 1.66 2.33 15.92
N MET A 35 0.64 2.85 15.20
CA MET A 35 -0.08 4.06 15.61
C MET A 35 -0.58 3.96 17.07
N GLY A 36 -0.17 4.91 17.88
CA GLY A 36 -0.50 4.97 19.30
C GLY A 36 -1.90 5.54 19.58
N ASN A 37 -2.39 5.31 20.81
CA ASN A 37 -3.72 5.82 21.21
C ASN A 37 -3.82 7.34 21.15
N LYS A 38 -2.76 8.06 21.52
CA LYS A 38 -2.74 9.54 21.45
C LYS A 38 -2.94 10.06 20.03
N GLU A 39 -2.34 9.41 19.03
CA GLU A 39 -2.50 9.78 17.63
C GLU A 39 -3.93 9.52 17.15
N LYS A 40 -4.52 8.38 17.54
CA LYS A 40 -5.93 8.04 17.23
C LYS A 40 -6.89 9.04 17.85
N GLU A 41 -6.67 9.42 19.10
CA GLU A 41 -7.46 10.45 19.81
C GLU A 41 -7.39 11.80 19.11
N LEU A 42 -6.19 12.25 18.72
CA LEU A 42 -6.01 13.51 17.99
C LEU A 42 -6.76 13.51 16.65
N ILE A 43 -6.71 12.41 15.89
CA ILE A 43 -7.46 12.28 14.64
C ILE A 43 -8.96 12.29 14.92
N THR A 44 -9.42 11.55 15.93
CA THR A 44 -10.83 11.49 16.31
C THR A 44 -11.38 12.87 16.66
N LEU A 45 -10.64 13.66 17.44
CA LEU A 45 -11.00 15.03 17.78
C LEU A 45 -11.10 15.94 16.54
N LYS A 46 -10.15 15.83 15.62
CA LYS A 46 -10.15 16.60 14.36
C LYS A 46 -11.33 16.26 13.46
N LEU A 47 -11.77 15.00 13.44
CA LEU A 47 -12.88 14.53 12.61
C LEU A 47 -14.25 15.02 13.09
N LYS A 48 -14.41 15.42 14.36
CA LYS A 48 -15.67 15.92 14.94
C LYS A 48 -16.85 15.00 14.59
N LEU A 49 -16.73 13.73 14.96
CA LEU A 49 -17.71 12.69 14.64
C LEU A 49 -19.08 12.99 15.24
N LYS A 50 -20.14 12.58 14.55
CA LYS A 50 -21.49 12.51 15.08
C LYS A 50 -21.67 11.24 15.92
N SER A 51 -22.67 11.22 16.81
CA SER A 51 -22.96 10.09 17.69
C SER A 51 -23.31 8.77 16.95
N ASN A 52 -23.78 8.87 15.71
CA ASN A 52 -24.15 7.72 14.87
C ASN A 52 -23.03 7.26 13.94
N GLN A 53 -21.84 7.83 14.06
CA GLN A 53 -20.70 7.48 13.21
C GLN A 53 -19.71 6.58 13.94
N ASP A 54 -19.31 5.49 13.31
CA ASP A 54 -18.23 4.63 13.78
C ASP A 54 -16.92 4.96 13.07
N LEU A 55 -15.83 5.02 13.82
CA LEU A 55 -14.49 5.28 13.31
C LEU A 55 -13.63 4.02 13.43
N PHE A 56 -12.89 3.72 12.37
CA PHE A 56 -11.93 2.62 12.29
C PHE A 56 -10.61 3.11 11.73
N PHE A 57 -9.51 2.49 12.19
CA PHE A 57 -8.17 2.75 11.69
C PHE A 57 -7.63 1.51 11.00
N ALA A 58 -7.10 1.70 9.81
CA ALA A 58 -6.56 0.62 8.99
C ALA A 58 -5.18 0.97 8.45
N SER A 59 -4.30 0.01 8.52
CA SER A 59 -2.95 0.06 7.96
C SER A 59 -2.84 -0.75 6.68
N VAL A 60 -1.82 -0.45 5.89
CA VAL A 60 -1.38 -1.31 4.80
C VAL A 60 -0.49 -2.40 5.40
N SER A 61 -0.74 -3.65 5.03
CA SER A 61 0.13 -4.77 5.32
C SER A 61 0.39 -5.56 4.03
N TYR A 62 1.38 -6.44 4.08
CA TYR A 62 1.77 -7.25 2.94
C TYR A 62 1.69 -8.73 3.28
N ASN A 63 1.39 -9.56 2.28
CA ASN A 63 1.49 -11.01 2.43
C ASN A 63 2.95 -11.44 2.49
N GLU A 64 3.23 -12.47 3.28
CA GLU A 64 4.53 -13.12 3.28
C GLU A 64 4.73 -14.02 2.05
N ILE A 65 3.64 -14.46 1.43
CA ILE A 65 3.67 -15.19 0.15
C ILE A 65 3.64 -14.17 -0.99
N LEU A 66 4.72 -14.12 -1.73
CA LEU A 66 4.86 -13.31 -2.93
C LEU A 66 4.12 -13.99 -4.09
N GLY A 67 3.44 -13.20 -4.93
CA GLY A 67 2.86 -13.66 -6.17
C GLY A 67 3.83 -13.54 -7.35
N GLY A 68 3.65 -14.35 -8.39
CA GLY A 68 4.48 -14.36 -9.59
C GLY A 68 4.07 -15.54 -10.47
N LYS A 69 4.94 -15.95 -11.39
CA LYS A 69 4.77 -17.22 -12.14
C LYS A 69 4.70 -18.39 -11.14
N GLU A 70 5.56 -18.36 -10.15
CA GLU A 70 5.53 -19.24 -8.98
C GLU A 70 5.29 -18.40 -7.73
N LYS A 71 4.92 -19.05 -6.63
CA LYS A 71 4.74 -18.41 -5.34
C LYS A 71 5.91 -18.78 -4.44
N ILE A 72 6.53 -17.80 -3.81
CA ILE A 72 7.60 -18.02 -2.83
C ILE A 72 7.26 -17.32 -1.52
N ASN A 73 7.85 -17.77 -0.42
CA ASN A 73 7.81 -17.03 0.83
C ASN A 73 8.83 -15.88 0.79
N ILE A 74 8.53 -14.76 1.41
CA ILE A 74 9.45 -13.61 1.47
C ILE A 74 10.79 -13.97 2.12
N SER A 75 10.81 -14.94 3.04
CA SER A 75 12.05 -15.43 3.66
C SER A 75 13.02 -16.10 2.66
N GLU A 76 12.52 -16.57 1.52
CA GLU A 76 13.37 -17.13 0.45
C GLU A 76 14.18 -16.07 -0.28
N LEU A 77 13.93 -14.78 -0.03
CA LEU A 77 14.73 -13.67 -0.53
C LEU A 77 16.00 -13.43 0.31
N GLU A 78 16.10 -14.04 1.48
CA GLU A 78 17.31 -13.97 2.28
C GLU A 78 18.50 -14.49 1.46
N ASN A 79 19.60 -13.74 1.46
CA ASN A 79 20.81 -14.02 0.68
C ASN A 79 20.68 -13.92 -0.85
N ARG A 80 19.55 -13.47 -1.38
CA ARG A 80 19.41 -13.11 -2.80
C ARG A 80 19.74 -11.63 -3.02
N LYS A 81 20.24 -11.28 -4.20
CA LYS A 81 20.28 -9.90 -4.64
C LYS A 81 18.87 -9.49 -5.05
N VAL A 82 18.28 -8.53 -4.37
CA VAL A 82 16.90 -8.10 -4.58
C VAL A 82 16.87 -6.71 -5.18
N LEU A 83 16.10 -6.53 -6.26
CA LEU A 83 15.74 -5.24 -6.81
C LEU A 83 14.28 -4.94 -6.49
N LEU A 84 14.02 -3.93 -5.68
CA LEU A 84 12.69 -3.36 -5.55
C LEU A 84 12.43 -2.42 -6.72
N LEU A 85 11.44 -2.75 -7.56
CA LEU A 85 11.05 -1.95 -8.71
C LEU A 85 9.64 -1.39 -8.48
N THR A 86 9.47 -0.06 -8.53
CA THR A 86 8.17 0.57 -8.24
C THR A 86 7.85 1.70 -9.20
N GLY A 87 6.58 1.79 -9.62
CA GLY A 87 5.99 2.90 -10.39
C GLY A 87 4.73 3.43 -9.69
N ILE A 88 4.85 3.74 -8.40
CA ILE A 88 3.78 4.26 -7.54
C ILE A 88 4.25 5.54 -6.82
N ALA A 89 3.30 6.40 -6.44
CA ALA A 89 3.58 7.69 -5.82
C ALA A 89 4.25 7.58 -4.43
N ASP A 90 3.84 6.60 -3.62
CA ASP A 90 4.35 6.41 -2.26
C ASP A 90 4.87 4.99 -2.07
N THR A 91 6.19 4.90 -1.88
CA THR A 91 6.92 3.64 -1.70
C THR A 91 7.32 3.37 -0.26
N ASN A 92 7.03 4.28 0.68
CA ASN A 92 7.52 4.19 2.06
C ASN A 92 7.07 2.89 2.73
N SER A 93 5.79 2.53 2.60
CA SER A 93 5.23 1.35 3.25
C SER A 93 5.87 0.03 2.78
N ILE A 94 6.18 -0.09 1.48
CA ILE A 94 6.84 -1.29 0.93
C ILE A 94 8.32 -1.34 1.34
N VAL A 95 9.00 -0.20 1.33
CA VAL A 95 10.39 -0.06 1.78
C VAL A 95 10.52 -0.43 3.26
N GLU A 96 9.66 0.12 4.12
CA GLU A 96 9.64 -0.20 5.55
C GLU A 96 9.36 -1.69 5.78
N TYR A 97 8.42 -2.28 5.04
CA TYR A 97 8.09 -3.69 5.15
C TYR A 97 9.28 -4.59 4.82
N LEU A 98 9.99 -4.34 3.70
CA LEU A 98 11.17 -5.11 3.32
C LEU A 98 12.30 -4.97 4.36
N LYS A 99 12.52 -3.76 4.88
CA LYS A 99 13.48 -3.52 5.97
C LYS A 99 13.12 -4.29 7.25
N LEU A 100 11.84 -4.31 7.64
CA LEU A 100 11.37 -5.08 8.79
C LEU A 100 11.59 -6.59 8.61
N LYS A 101 11.50 -7.07 7.37
CA LYS A 101 11.82 -8.45 7.00
C LYS A 101 13.33 -8.71 6.84
N LYS A 102 14.18 -7.71 7.08
CA LYS A 102 15.63 -7.77 6.94
C LYS A 102 16.10 -8.18 5.53
N ILE A 103 15.30 -7.85 4.52
CA ILE A 103 15.70 -8.05 3.13
C ILE A 103 16.57 -6.87 2.72
N ASP A 104 17.75 -7.15 2.21
CA ASP A 104 18.62 -6.17 1.57
C ASP A 104 18.23 -6.01 0.09
N PHE A 105 18.10 -4.79 -0.39
CA PHE A 105 17.63 -4.51 -1.74
C PHE A 105 18.15 -3.18 -2.31
N ASP A 106 18.39 -3.19 -3.60
CA ASP A 106 18.47 -1.97 -4.40
C ASP A 106 17.07 -1.49 -4.76
N HIS A 107 16.84 -0.18 -4.83
CA HIS A 107 15.54 0.40 -5.20
C HIS A 107 15.63 1.19 -6.50
N LEU A 108 14.87 0.76 -7.50
CA LEU A 108 14.64 1.50 -8.75
C LEU A 108 13.21 2.03 -8.75
N SER A 109 13.06 3.30 -8.40
CA SER A 109 11.76 3.97 -8.34
C SER A 109 11.52 4.79 -9.61
N PHE A 110 10.35 4.57 -10.21
CA PHE A 110 9.80 5.38 -11.31
C PHE A 110 8.67 6.27 -10.77
N GLY A 111 8.32 7.30 -11.53
CA GLY A 111 7.18 8.15 -11.18
C GLY A 111 5.85 7.39 -11.15
N ASP A 112 4.84 7.96 -10.48
CA ASP A 112 3.50 7.35 -10.47
C ASP A 112 2.93 7.25 -11.90
N HIS A 113 2.22 6.16 -12.15
CA HIS A 113 1.67 5.81 -13.47
C HIS A 113 2.72 5.64 -14.58
N HIS A 114 3.99 5.38 -14.24
CA HIS A 114 5.04 5.18 -15.24
C HIS A 114 4.63 4.13 -16.29
N VAL A 115 4.89 4.48 -17.56
CA VAL A 115 4.72 3.58 -18.69
C VAL A 115 6.11 3.00 -19.01
N TYR A 116 6.32 1.75 -18.64
CA TYR A 116 7.59 1.07 -18.89
C TYR A 116 7.84 0.94 -20.39
N ASN A 117 9.08 1.17 -20.81
CA ASN A 117 9.51 1.13 -22.19
C ASN A 117 10.78 0.29 -22.36
N GLN A 118 11.20 0.09 -23.61
CA GLN A 118 12.33 -0.76 -23.92
C GLN A 118 13.64 -0.31 -23.26
N SER A 119 13.85 1.01 -23.08
CA SER A 119 15.08 1.53 -22.45
C SER A 119 15.12 1.20 -20.94
N ASP A 120 13.97 1.18 -20.25
CA ASP A 120 13.87 0.77 -18.85
C ASP A 120 14.31 -0.69 -18.69
N PHE A 121 13.84 -1.56 -19.60
CA PHE A 121 14.18 -2.99 -19.57
C PHE A 121 15.64 -3.26 -19.90
N LEU A 122 16.21 -2.56 -20.87
CA LEU A 122 17.65 -2.65 -21.16
C LEU A 122 18.48 -2.24 -19.94
N LYS A 123 18.07 -1.21 -19.23
CA LYS A 123 18.72 -0.77 -17.98
C LYS A 123 18.62 -1.84 -16.90
N ILE A 124 17.43 -2.44 -16.71
CA ILE A 124 17.24 -3.51 -15.73
C ILE A 124 18.08 -4.71 -16.10
N SER A 125 18.02 -5.18 -17.34
CA SER A 125 18.75 -6.36 -17.81
C SER A 125 20.26 -6.18 -17.73
N SER A 126 20.80 -4.99 -18.01
CA SER A 126 22.24 -4.76 -17.98
C SER A 126 22.79 -4.58 -16.57
N LYS A 127 22.06 -3.85 -15.71
CA LYS A 127 22.56 -3.49 -14.35
C LYS A 127 22.16 -4.51 -13.30
N PHE A 128 21.04 -5.20 -13.48
CA PHE A 128 20.40 -6.05 -12.46
C PHE A 128 20.14 -7.48 -12.98
N GLU A 129 20.96 -8.00 -13.92
CA GLU A 129 20.75 -9.31 -14.56
C GLU A 129 20.54 -10.46 -13.57
N ASN A 130 21.28 -10.46 -12.45
CA ASN A 130 21.25 -11.54 -11.46
C ASN A 130 20.41 -11.20 -10.21
N TYR A 131 19.49 -10.24 -10.32
CA TYR A 131 18.63 -9.84 -9.22
C TYR A 131 17.27 -10.51 -9.33
N THR A 132 16.74 -10.91 -8.18
CA THR A 132 15.31 -11.20 -8.04
C THR A 132 14.55 -9.88 -7.94
N VAL A 133 13.59 -9.65 -8.84
CA VAL A 133 12.81 -8.42 -8.88
C VAL A 133 11.58 -8.56 -8.01
N ILE A 134 11.41 -7.63 -7.07
CA ILE A 134 10.20 -7.47 -6.27
C ILE A 134 9.51 -6.19 -6.68
N THR A 135 8.19 -6.24 -6.86
CA THR A 135 7.40 -5.10 -7.34
C THR A 135 6.01 -5.05 -6.70
N THR A 136 5.21 -4.07 -7.08
CA THR A 136 3.78 -4.03 -6.75
C THR A 136 2.98 -4.93 -7.69
N GLU A 137 1.79 -5.38 -7.27
CA GLU A 137 0.90 -6.16 -8.14
C GLU A 137 0.53 -5.37 -9.41
N LYS A 138 0.31 -4.05 -9.29
CA LYS A 138 0.02 -3.14 -10.42
C LYS A 138 1.17 -3.12 -11.45
N ASP A 139 2.41 -3.00 -10.97
CA ASP A 139 3.57 -2.89 -11.84
C ASP A 139 3.97 -4.25 -12.42
N TYR A 140 3.75 -5.36 -11.68
CA TYR A 140 4.02 -6.71 -12.13
C TYR A 140 3.38 -7.01 -13.49
N TYR A 141 2.09 -6.70 -13.66
CA TYR A 141 1.40 -6.95 -14.92
C TYR A 141 1.97 -6.14 -16.09
N LYS A 142 2.47 -4.94 -15.84
CA LYS A 142 3.11 -4.13 -16.87
C LYS A 142 4.50 -4.66 -17.24
N ILE A 143 5.27 -5.06 -16.21
CA ILE A 143 6.64 -5.53 -16.37
C ILE A 143 6.68 -6.92 -17.01
N SER A 144 5.73 -7.80 -16.68
CA SER A 144 5.64 -9.16 -17.21
C SER A 144 5.40 -9.24 -18.71
N LEU A 145 5.04 -8.13 -19.36
CA LEU A 145 4.92 -8.04 -20.82
C LEU A 145 6.27 -8.01 -21.54
N PHE A 146 7.36 -7.82 -20.83
CA PHE A 146 8.69 -7.69 -21.39
C PHE A 146 9.55 -8.92 -21.09
N PRO A 147 10.47 -9.32 -22.00
CA PRO A 147 11.26 -10.52 -21.88
C PRO A 147 12.44 -10.36 -20.90
N LEU A 148 12.15 -10.07 -19.63
CA LEU A 148 13.17 -10.09 -18.58
C LEU A 148 13.52 -11.55 -18.22
N LYS A 149 14.82 -11.82 -18.04
CA LYS A 149 15.32 -13.12 -17.56
C LYS A 149 15.21 -13.25 -16.04
N ASN A 150 15.00 -12.13 -15.34
CA ASN A 150 14.88 -12.08 -13.90
C ASN A 150 13.67 -12.86 -13.39
N GLU A 151 13.80 -13.50 -12.25
CA GLU A 151 12.64 -13.92 -11.46
C GLU A 151 11.92 -12.68 -10.95
N ILE A 152 10.62 -12.57 -11.22
CA ILE A 152 9.82 -11.40 -10.85
C ILE A 152 8.69 -11.83 -9.95
N TYR A 153 8.61 -11.21 -8.78
CA TYR A 153 7.56 -11.43 -7.79
C TYR A 153 6.90 -10.11 -7.40
N PHE A 154 5.69 -10.19 -6.90
CA PHE A 154 4.98 -9.02 -6.39
C PHE A 154 4.44 -9.22 -4.98
N LEU A 155 4.44 -8.15 -4.22
CA LEU A 155 3.86 -8.08 -2.90
C LEU A 155 2.36 -7.79 -3.00
N LYS A 156 1.54 -8.70 -2.45
CA LYS A 156 0.11 -8.46 -2.30
C LYS A 156 -0.16 -7.59 -1.10
N ILE A 157 -0.90 -6.51 -1.34
CA ILE A 157 -1.36 -5.61 -0.29
C ILE A 157 -2.57 -6.20 0.40
N LYS A 158 -2.60 -6.08 1.73
CA LYS A 158 -3.78 -6.34 2.58
C LYS A 158 -4.11 -5.11 3.41
N THR A 159 -5.37 -4.87 3.62
CA THR A 159 -5.83 -3.96 4.65
C THR A 159 -5.83 -4.69 5.99
N LYS A 160 -5.20 -4.11 7.00
CA LYS A 160 -5.21 -4.61 8.38
C LYS A 160 -5.82 -3.56 9.28
N PHE A 161 -6.93 -3.86 9.93
CA PHE A 161 -7.47 -3.00 10.96
C PHE A 161 -6.53 -3.03 12.17
N LEU A 162 -6.27 -1.86 12.75
CA LEU A 162 -5.40 -1.75 13.92
C LEU A 162 -6.10 -2.28 15.18
N GLU A 163 -7.42 -2.19 15.17
CA GLU A 163 -8.30 -2.73 16.21
C GLU A 163 -9.72 -2.87 15.68
N SER A 164 -10.57 -3.61 16.41
CA SER A 164 -12.03 -3.63 16.15
C SER A 164 -12.47 -4.14 14.77
N GLU A 165 -11.67 -4.97 14.09
CA GLU A 165 -12.05 -5.54 12.79
C GLU A 165 -13.40 -6.29 12.85
N ARG A 166 -13.63 -7.06 13.92
CA ARG A 166 -14.93 -7.75 14.12
C ARG A 166 -16.10 -6.77 14.24
N LYS A 167 -15.88 -5.61 14.91
CA LYS A 167 -16.88 -4.56 15.01
C LYS A 167 -17.17 -3.95 13.63
N PHE A 168 -16.15 -3.72 12.82
CA PHE A 168 -16.29 -3.22 11.46
C PHE A 168 -17.12 -4.19 10.60
N ILE A 169 -16.79 -5.48 10.59
CA ILE A 169 -17.52 -6.50 9.85
C ILE A 169 -18.98 -6.51 10.27
N LYS A 170 -19.26 -6.57 11.59
CA LYS A 170 -20.63 -6.54 12.12
C LYS A 170 -21.42 -5.30 11.69
N ARG A 171 -20.77 -4.13 11.63
CA ARG A 171 -21.42 -2.89 11.17
C ARG A 171 -21.76 -2.92 9.69
N ILE A 172 -20.90 -3.50 8.86
CA ILE A 172 -21.17 -3.70 7.42
C ILE A 172 -22.35 -4.68 7.25
N GLU A 173 -22.34 -5.81 7.95
CA GLU A 173 -23.44 -6.79 7.89
C GLU A 173 -24.79 -6.15 8.26
N GLN A 174 -24.83 -5.33 9.32
CA GLN A 174 -26.03 -4.59 9.71
C GLN A 174 -26.49 -3.56 8.67
N ALA A 175 -25.55 -2.91 7.96
CA ALA A 175 -25.88 -1.94 6.92
C ALA A 175 -26.39 -2.58 5.63
N ILE A 176 -26.05 -3.85 5.36
CA ILE A 176 -26.54 -4.60 4.20
C ILE A 176 -27.90 -5.27 4.48
N ALA A 177 -28.19 -5.60 5.76
CA ALA A 177 -29.43 -6.25 6.16
C ALA A 177 -30.63 -5.30 6.29
N ASN A 178 -30.42 -3.97 6.24
CA ASN A 178 -31.43 -2.92 6.22
C ASN A 178 -31.61 -2.34 4.81
#